data_7a250a1272e01b8ef58fa8276ee46241
#
_entry.id   7a250a1272e01b8ef58fa8276ee46241
#
_cell.length_a   1.000
_cell.length_b   1.000
_cell.length_c   1.000
_cell.angle_alpha   90.00
_cell.angle_beta   90.00
_cell.angle_gamma   90.00
#
_symmetry.space_group_name_H-M   'P 1'
#
loop_
_entity.id
_entity.type
_entity.pdbx_description
1 polymer ?
#
loop_
_entity_poly.entity_id
_entity_poly.type
_entity_poly.pdbx_seq_one_letter_code
_entity_poly.pdbx_strand_id
1 'polypeptide(L)'
;MAQALAMEREAVARYTEFADAMEVHNNKEVAALFRTMAQYEGKHVEQIMAQMGWASDPLPPEGGFGWPDLEAPEAVPIDEVHYLMQPWHALQLALAAEQRAEAFFGRLAQQATSEPVRLAALEMQEEEREHVELVRAWLKKVPEPDKDWAIDPDPPHYTD
;
A
#
# COMPACT_ATOMS: atom_id res chain seq x y z
N MET A 1 -10.13 -11.30 -9.93
CA MET A 1 -8.66 -11.13 -9.98
C MET A 1 -8.17 -9.89 -10.73
N ALA A 2 -8.90 -9.41 -11.73
CA ALA A 2 -8.51 -8.15 -12.41
C ALA A 2 -8.47 -6.97 -11.44
N GLN A 3 -9.44 -6.88 -10.55
CA GLN A 3 -9.49 -5.86 -9.50
C GLN A 3 -8.30 -6.01 -8.54
N ALA A 4 -7.95 -7.23 -8.15
CA ALA A 4 -6.79 -7.51 -7.31
C ALA A 4 -5.50 -7.08 -7.99
N LEU A 5 -5.35 -7.36 -9.29
CA LEU A 5 -4.17 -6.95 -10.06
C LEU A 5 -4.05 -5.43 -10.09
N ALA A 6 -5.15 -4.72 -10.33
CA ALA A 6 -5.15 -3.25 -10.34
C ALA A 6 -4.75 -2.68 -8.97
N MET A 7 -5.25 -3.28 -7.90
CA MET A 7 -4.89 -2.89 -6.52
C MET A 7 -3.40 -3.05 -6.27
N GLU A 8 -2.82 -4.21 -6.66
CA GLU A 8 -1.40 -4.47 -6.43
C GLU A 8 -0.50 -3.55 -7.27
N ARG A 9 -0.88 -3.25 -8.51
CA ARG A 9 -0.14 -2.30 -9.32
C ARG A 9 -0.16 -0.90 -8.75
N GLU A 10 -1.31 -0.48 -8.21
CA GLU A 10 -1.44 0.81 -7.53
C GLU A 10 -0.54 0.84 -6.29
N ALA A 11 -0.49 -0.24 -5.53
CA ALA A 11 0.36 -0.34 -4.34
C ALA A 11 1.84 -0.22 -4.69
N VAL A 12 2.30 -0.89 -5.77
CA VAL A 12 3.69 -0.76 -6.25
C VAL A 12 4.01 0.70 -6.56
N ALA A 13 3.12 1.38 -7.29
CA ALA A 13 3.34 2.78 -7.67
C ALA A 13 3.38 3.69 -6.44
N ARG A 14 2.46 3.51 -5.51
CA ARG A 14 2.37 4.34 -4.30
C ARG A 14 3.56 4.14 -3.38
N TYR A 15 3.97 2.90 -3.12
CA TYR A 15 5.14 2.64 -2.28
C TYR A 15 6.41 3.16 -2.92
N THR A 16 6.54 3.09 -4.24
CA THR A 16 7.69 3.65 -4.96
C THR A 16 7.73 5.18 -4.82
N GLU A 17 6.61 5.86 -5.04
CA GLU A 17 6.50 7.31 -4.86
C GLU A 17 6.80 7.72 -3.42
N PHE A 18 6.29 6.94 -2.46
CA PHE A 18 6.48 7.22 -1.04
C PHE A 18 7.95 7.04 -0.65
N ALA A 19 8.61 5.99 -1.17
CA ALA A 19 10.03 5.79 -0.96
C ALA A 19 10.85 6.95 -1.51
N ASP A 20 10.53 7.43 -2.72
CA ASP A 20 11.21 8.58 -3.32
C ASP A 20 11.04 9.83 -2.46
N ALA A 21 9.84 10.09 -1.94
CA ALA A 21 9.58 11.21 -1.05
C ALA A 21 10.39 11.12 0.24
N MET A 22 10.50 9.93 0.82
CA MET A 22 11.29 9.72 2.05
C MET A 22 12.78 9.93 1.80
N GLU A 23 13.30 9.55 0.63
CA GLU A 23 14.68 9.81 0.27
C GLU A 23 14.98 11.30 0.13
N VAL A 24 14.07 12.05 -0.51
CA VAL A 24 14.20 13.50 -0.65
C VAL A 24 14.26 14.18 0.72
N HIS A 25 13.51 13.67 1.70
CA HIS A 25 13.51 14.19 3.06
C HIS A 25 14.53 13.53 3.97
N ASN A 26 15.50 12.80 3.40
CA ASN A 26 16.61 12.16 4.11
C ASN A 26 16.19 11.07 5.11
N ASN A 27 15.04 10.43 4.88
CA ASN A 27 14.56 9.28 5.66
C ASN A 27 14.93 7.98 4.96
N LYS A 28 16.23 7.67 4.88
CA LYS A 28 16.74 6.56 4.08
C LYS A 28 16.25 5.19 4.55
N GLU A 29 16.11 4.99 5.85
CA GLU A 29 15.65 3.71 6.39
C GLU A 29 14.21 3.42 6.01
N VAL A 30 13.34 4.41 6.11
CA VAL A 30 11.94 4.27 5.72
C VAL A 30 11.81 4.17 4.22
N ALA A 31 12.62 4.92 3.46
CA ALA A 31 12.66 4.78 2.01
C ALA A 31 13.02 3.34 1.61
N ALA A 32 14.03 2.75 2.25
CA ALA A 32 14.43 1.36 1.97
C ALA A 32 13.30 0.38 2.31
N LEU A 33 12.59 0.58 3.41
CA LEU A 33 11.44 -0.25 3.76
C LEU A 33 10.36 -0.18 2.68
N PHE A 34 10.01 1.02 2.23
CA PHE A 34 8.98 1.17 1.19
C PHE A 34 9.39 0.60 -0.15
N ARG A 35 10.69 0.64 -0.49
CA ARG A 35 11.20 -0.04 -1.69
C ARG A 35 11.05 -1.55 -1.57
N THR A 36 11.31 -2.10 -0.38
CA THR A 36 11.08 -3.52 -0.11
C THR A 36 9.61 -3.88 -0.24
N MET A 37 8.73 -3.07 0.30
CA MET A 37 7.29 -3.29 0.19
C MET A 37 6.81 -3.21 -1.25
N ALA A 38 7.33 -2.26 -2.04
CA ALA A 38 7.03 -2.19 -3.47
C ALA A 38 7.45 -3.47 -4.20
N GLN A 39 8.57 -4.06 -3.81
CA GLN A 39 9.03 -5.35 -4.39
C GLN A 39 8.09 -6.49 -4.02
N TYR A 40 7.60 -6.55 -2.78
CA TYR A 40 6.64 -7.56 -2.36
C TYR A 40 5.33 -7.45 -3.15
N GLU A 41 4.83 -6.24 -3.32
CA GLU A 41 3.62 -6.02 -4.10
C GLU A 41 3.84 -6.33 -5.59
N GLY A 42 5.04 -6.08 -6.12
CA GLY A 42 5.43 -6.48 -7.47
C GLY A 42 5.40 -7.99 -7.66
N LYS A 43 5.78 -8.76 -6.63
CA LYS A 43 5.67 -10.23 -6.66
C LYS A 43 4.21 -10.68 -6.69
N HIS A 44 3.34 -10.01 -5.96
CA HIS A 44 1.90 -10.28 -6.00
C HIS A 44 1.34 -10.05 -7.40
N VAL A 45 1.77 -8.98 -8.08
CA VAL A 45 1.41 -8.73 -9.49
C VAL A 45 1.80 -9.93 -10.36
N GLU A 46 3.05 -10.39 -10.24
CA GLU A 46 3.53 -11.54 -11.00
C GLU A 46 2.75 -12.82 -10.69
N GLN A 47 2.44 -13.06 -9.42
CA GLN A 47 1.65 -14.22 -8.98
C GLN A 47 0.25 -14.21 -9.60
N ILE A 48 -0.43 -13.06 -9.59
CA ILE A 48 -1.76 -12.93 -10.17
C ILE A 48 -1.71 -13.17 -11.67
N MET A 49 -0.74 -12.55 -12.36
CA MET A 49 -0.59 -12.72 -13.81
C MET A 49 -0.36 -14.19 -14.17
N ALA A 50 0.52 -14.87 -13.43
CA ALA A 50 0.81 -16.29 -13.64
C ALA A 50 -0.41 -17.16 -13.34
N GLN A 51 -1.11 -16.92 -12.24
CA GLN A 51 -2.29 -17.67 -11.81
C GLN A 51 -3.40 -17.59 -12.86
N MET A 52 -3.59 -16.43 -13.45
CA MET A 52 -4.64 -16.20 -14.43
C MET A 52 -4.20 -16.48 -15.87
N GLY A 53 -2.92 -16.74 -16.10
CA GLY A 53 -2.38 -16.95 -17.43
C GLY A 53 -2.39 -15.69 -18.29
N TRP A 54 -2.35 -14.51 -17.70
CA TRP A 54 -2.39 -13.24 -18.44
C TRP A 54 -1.00 -12.83 -18.91
N ALA A 55 -0.88 -12.55 -20.21
CA ALA A 55 0.35 -11.99 -20.79
C ALA A 55 0.39 -10.46 -20.69
N SER A 56 -0.77 -9.85 -20.50
CA SER A 56 -0.94 -8.40 -20.32
C SER A 56 -2.10 -8.16 -19.36
N ASP A 57 -2.18 -6.95 -18.82
CA ASP A 57 -3.24 -6.60 -17.90
C ASP A 57 -4.61 -6.66 -18.59
N PRO A 58 -5.64 -7.21 -17.91
CA PRO A 58 -6.99 -7.17 -18.44
C PRO A 58 -7.50 -5.73 -18.45
N LEU A 59 -8.40 -5.43 -19.38
CA LEU A 59 -9.05 -4.12 -19.41
C LEU A 59 -9.95 -3.99 -18.17
N PRO A 60 -9.98 -2.81 -17.53
CA PRO A 60 -10.91 -2.58 -16.44
C PRO A 60 -12.35 -2.59 -16.96
N PRO A 61 -13.33 -2.92 -16.10
CA PRO A 61 -14.73 -2.82 -16.49
C PRO A 61 -15.10 -1.38 -16.84
N GLU A 62 -16.15 -1.18 -17.62
CA GLU A 62 -16.65 0.15 -17.95
C GLU A 62 -17.00 0.88 -16.65
N GLY A 63 -16.46 2.10 -16.48
CA GLY A 63 -16.62 2.87 -15.26
C GLY A 63 -15.59 2.58 -14.17
N GLY A 64 -14.62 1.69 -14.42
CA GLY A 64 -13.57 1.34 -13.45
C GLY A 64 -13.99 0.28 -12.47
N PHE A 65 -13.21 0.11 -11.39
CA PHE A 65 -13.41 -0.97 -10.41
C PHE A 65 -14.34 -0.61 -9.25
N GLY A 66 -14.82 0.63 -9.18
CA GLY A 66 -15.79 1.02 -8.14
C GLY A 66 -15.24 0.96 -6.72
N TRP A 67 -14.03 1.46 -6.51
CA TRP A 67 -13.47 1.56 -5.16
C TRP A 67 -14.35 2.47 -4.29
N PRO A 68 -14.55 2.14 -3.00
CA PRO A 68 -15.34 2.99 -2.08
C PRO A 68 -14.77 4.41 -1.98
N ASP A 69 -13.46 4.52 -2.03
CA ASP A 69 -12.71 5.77 -2.13
C ASP A 69 -12.20 5.92 -3.56
N LEU A 70 -11.65 7.08 -3.91
CA LEU A 70 -11.10 7.33 -5.24
C LEU A 70 -9.84 6.52 -5.54
N GLU A 71 -9.26 5.88 -4.52
CA GLU A 71 -8.03 5.11 -4.62
C GLU A 71 -8.28 3.64 -4.29
N ALA A 72 -7.40 2.75 -4.77
CA ALA A 72 -7.45 1.33 -4.45
C ALA A 72 -7.26 1.12 -2.93
N PRO A 73 -7.82 0.03 -2.35
CA PRO A 73 -7.75 -0.21 -0.90
C PRO A 73 -6.34 -0.18 -0.31
N GLU A 74 -5.34 -0.64 -1.04
CA GLU A 74 -3.95 -0.70 -0.57
C GLU A 74 -3.18 0.60 -0.81
N ALA A 75 -3.74 1.55 -1.55
CA ALA A 75 -3.05 2.79 -1.86
C ALA A 75 -2.82 3.64 -0.60
N VAL A 76 -1.61 4.20 -0.48
CA VAL A 76 -1.32 5.21 0.53
C VAL A 76 -1.82 6.55 0.00
N PRO A 77 -2.73 7.25 0.71
CA PRO A 77 -3.29 8.50 0.23
C PRO A 77 -2.20 9.57 0.04
N ILE A 78 -2.15 10.19 -1.16
CA ILE A 78 -1.13 11.19 -1.50
C ILE A 78 -1.25 12.42 -0.61
N ASP A 79 -2.47 12.87 -0.32
CA ASP A 79 -2.75 14.05 0.48
C ASP A 79 -2.37 13.89 1.95
N GLU A 80 -2.16 12.66 2.41
CA GLU A 80 -1.68 12.38 3.77
C GLU A 80 -0.15 12.41 3.86
N VAL A 81 0.56 12.44 2.73
CA VAL A 81 2.02 12.54 2.70
C VAL A 81 2.42 13.99 2.98
N HIS A 82 3.14 14.20 4.08
CA HIS A 82 3.50 15.53 4.55
C HIS A 82 5.02 15.64 4.70
N TYR A 83 5.61 16.79 4.34
CA TYR A 83 7.06 16.97 4.41
C TYR A 83 7.64 16.89 5.83
N LEU A 84 6.81 17.11 6.85
CA LEU A 84 7.19 16.92 8.26
C LEU A 84 6.93 15.50 8.76
N MET A 85 6.41 14.62 7.89
CA MET A 85 6.09 13.26 8.25
C MET A 85 7.34 12.49 8.67
N GLN A 86 7.24 11.85 9.84
CA GLN A 86 8.31 11.02 10.36
C GLN A 86 8.07 9.54 10.03
N PRO A 87 9.09 8.67 10.21
CA PRO A 87 8.94 7.24 9.94
C PRO A 87 7.72 6.62 10.59
N TRP A 88 7.38 6.99 11.80
CA TRP A 88 6.20 6.46 12.51
C TRP A 88 4.90 6.73 11.75
N HIS A 89 4.74 7.95 11.22
CA HIS A 89 3.54 8.31 10.45
C HIS A 89 3.43 7.52 9.15
N ALA A 90 4.56 7.41 8.44
CA ALA A 90 4.63 6.65 7.20
C ALA A 90 4.25 5.20 7.41
N LEU A 91 4.75 4.60 8.50
CA LEU A 91 4.44 3.22 8.87
C LEU A 91 2.97 3.04 9.28
N GLN A 92 2.35 4.05 9.92
CA GLN A 92 0.93 4.01 10.23
C GLN A 92 0.07 3.98 8.97
N LEU A 93 0.43 4.78 7.96
CA LEU A 93 -0.27 4.76 6.68
C LEU A 93 -0.10 3.40 5.98
N ALA A 94 1.11 2.85 6.00
CA ALA A 94 1.38 1.54 5.43
C ALA A 94 0.58 0.45 6.16
N LEU A 95 0.54 0.48 7.49
CA LEU A 95 -0.22 -0.49 8.28
C LEU A 95 -1.71 -0.47 7.86
N ALA A 96 -2.30 0.71 7.76
CA ALA A 96 -3.69 0.85 7.35
C ALA A 96 -3.91 0.29 5.94
N ALA A 97 -2.99 0.56 5.00
CA ALA A 97 -3.07 0.06 3.64
C ALA A 97 -2.99 -1.48 3.59
N GLU A 98 -2.05 -2.07 4.33
CA GLU A 98 -1.89 -3.53 4.36
C GLU A 98 -3.10 -4.21 5.02
N GLN A 99 -3.67 -3.62 6.06
CA GLN A 99 -4.89 -4.13 6.69
C GLN A 99 -6.07 -4.10 5.72
N ARG A 100 -6.20 -3.04 4.91
CA ARG A 100 -7.24 -2.97 3.89
C ARG A 100 -7.04 -4.03 2.81
N ALA A 101 -5.80 -4.27 2.40
CA ALA A 101 -5.47 -5.32 1.43
C ALA A 101 -5.80 -6.71 1.96
N GLU A 102 -5.45 -7.00 3.21
CA GLU A 102 -5.79 -8.26 3.86
C GLU A 102 -7.32 -8.50 3.85
N ALA A 103 -8.08 -7.49 4.23
CA ALA A 103 -9.54 -7.56 4.23
C ALA A 103 -10.10 -7.73 2.81
N PHE A 104 -9.51 -7.06 1.83
CA PHE A 104 -9.92 -7.19 0.42
C PHE A 104 -9.77 -8.64 -0.06
N PHE A 105 -8.63 -9.27 0.19
CA PHE A 105 -8.41 -10.66 -0.23
C PHE A 105 -9.30 -11.63 0.52
N GLY A 106 -9.62 -11.35 1.78
CA GLY A 106 -10.59 -12.13 2.54
C GLY A 106 -11.98 -12.11 1.89
N ARG A 107 -12.45 -10.93 1.49
CA ARG A 107 -13.72 -10.78 0.79
C ARG A 107 -13.70 -11.44 -0.58
N LEU A 108 -12.59 -11.27 -1.32
CA LEU A 108 -12.44 -11.91 -2.62
C LEU A 108 -12.54 -13.43 -2.51
N ALA A 109 -11.91 -14.02 -1.50
CA ALA A 109 -11.99 -15.45 -1.25
C ALA A 109 -13.42 -15.92 -0.97
N GLN A 110 -14.18 -15.13 -0.18
CA GLN A 110 -15.58 -15.44 0.15
C GLN A 110 -16.49 -15.33 -1.08
N GLN A 111 -16.21 -14.42 -1.98
CA GLN A 111 -17.04 -14.14 -3.16
C GLN A 111 -16.62 -14.91 -4.41
N ALA A 112 -15.48 -15.59 -4.37
CA ALA A 112 -14.94 -16.30 -5.53
C ALA A 112 -15.89 -17.44 -5.97
N THR A 113 -16.11 -17.50 -7.28
CA THR A 113 -16.97 -18.53 -7.88
C THR A 113 -16.17 -19.73 -8.39
N SER A 114 -14.84 -19.66 -8.39
CA SER A 114 -13.97 -20.75 -8.78
C SER A 114 -13.02 -21.10 -7.64
N GLU A 115 -12.70 -22.38 -7.51
CA GLU A 115 -11.79 -22.85 -6.48
C GLU A 115 -10.35 -22.33 -6.66
N PRO A 116 -9.78 -22.28 -7.88
CA PRO A 116 -8.45 -21.71 -8.06
C PRO A 116 -8.36 -20.25 -7.62
N VAL A 117 -9.36 -19.42 -7.89
CA VAL A 117 -9.38 -18.01 -7.47
C VAL A 117 -9.52 -17.93 -5.95
N ARG A 118 -10.38 -18.76 -5.35
CA ARG A 118 -10.55 -18.77 -3.90
C ARG A 118 -9.25 -19.12 -3.18
N LEU A 119 -8.54 -20.14 -3.63
CA LEU A 119 -7.26 -20.56 -3.05
C LEU A 119 -6.18 -19.49 -3.22
N ALA A 120 -6.11 -18.88 -4.40
CA ALA A 120 -5.16 -17.78 -4.66
C ALA A 120 -5.43 -16.58 -3.74
N ALA A 121 -6.71 -16.23 -3.55
CA ALA A 121 -7.09 -15.12 -2.68
C ALA A 121 -6.74 -15.41 -1.21
N LEU A 122 -6.94 -16.64 -0.74
CA LEU A 122 -6.57 -17.04 0.62
C LEU A 122 -5.06 -16.98 0.83
N GLU A 123 -4.28 -17.40 -0.14
CA GLU A 123 -2.82 -17.32 -0.09
C GLU A 123 -2.36 -15.88 0.00
N MET A 124 -2.93 -15.00 -0.83
CA MET A 124 -2.59 -13.58 -0.81
C MET A 124 -3.04 -12.89 0.48
N GLN A 125 -4.18 -13.29 1.04
CA GLN A 125 -4.61 -12.80 2.33
C GLN A 125 -3.57 -13.09 3.42
N GLU A 126 -3.02 -14.31 3.42
CA GLU A 126 -1.99 -14.70 4.38
C GLU A 126 -0.70 -13.88 4.18
N GLU A 127 -0.30 -13.66 2.93
CA GLU A 127 0.87 -12.84 2.62
C GLU A 127 0.68 -11.39 3.08
N GLU A 128 -0.51 -10.81 2.90
CA GLU A 128 -0.82 -9.48 3.41
C GLU A 128 -0.82 -9.42 4.94
N ARG A 129 -1.25 -10.51 5.59
CA ARG A 129 -1.15 -10.61 7.05
C ARG A 129 0.30 -10.56 7.51
N GLU A 130 1.20 -11.23 6.80
CA GLU A 130 2.64 -11.18 7.08
C GLU A 130 3.19 -9.76 6.92
N HIS A 131 2.73 -9.03 5.90
CA HIS A 131 3.11 -7.62 5.71
C HIS A 131 2.61 -6.74 6.86
N VAL A 132 1.39 -6.97 7.35
CA VAL A 132 0.87 -6.27 8.52
C VAL A 132 1.80 -6.47 9.72
N GLU A 133 2.21 -7.70 9.98
CA GLU A 133 3.11 -8.01 11.10
C GLU A 133 4.50 -7.41 10.90
N LEU A 134 4.99 -7.38 9.67
CA LEU A 134 6.27 -6.73 9.33
C LEU A 134 6.22 -5.23 9.67
N VAL A 135 5.17 -4.54 9.25
CA VAL A 135 4.99 -3.11 9.53
C VAL A 135 4.84 -2.86 11.03
N ARG A 136 4.08 -3.71 11.73
CA ARG A 136 3.95 -3.61 13.20
C ARG A 136 5.30 -3.77 13.89
N ALA A 137 6.14 -4.68 13.43
CA ALA A 137 7.48 -4.87 13.99
C ALA A 137 8.34 -3.61 13.81
N TRP A 138 8.26 -2.97 12.64
CA TRP A 138 8.95 -1.71 12.39
C TRP A 138 8.44 -0.57 13.25
N LEU A 139 7.12 -0.49 13.47
CA LEU A 139 6.51 0.52 14.35
C LEU A 139 7.06 0.46 15.75
N LYS A 140 7.43 -0.73 16.23
CA LYS A 140 8.04 -0.88 17.56
C LYS A 140 9.47 -0.37 17.63
N LYS A 141 10.15 -0.22 16.49
CA LYS A 141 11.55 0.20 16.40
C LYS A 141 11.72 1.70 16.23
N VAL A 142 10.67 2.41 15.81
CA VAL A 142 10.74 3.84 15.54
C VAL A 142 10.05 4.61 16.64
N PRO A 143 10.56 5.80 17.02
CA PRO A 143 9.93 6.60 18.06
C PRO A 143 8.62 7.20 17.60
N GLU A 144 7.66 7.25 18.52
CA GLU A 144 6.41 7.97 18.29
C GLU A 144 6.70 9.48 18.37
N PRO A 145 6.26 10.26 17.37
CA PRO A 145 6.53 11.70 17.37
C PRO A 145 5.67 12.45 18.37
N ASP A 146 6.04 13.71 18.62
CA ASP A 146 5.26 14.61 19.45
C ASP A 146 3.88 14.90 18.84
N LYS A 147 2.92 15.24 19.68
CA LYS A 147 1.53 15.45 19.24
C LYS A 147 1.38 16.58 18.24
N ASP A 148 2.28 17.55 18.23
CA ASP A 148 2.26 18.72 17.37
C ASP A 148 3.22 18.61 16.17
N TRP A 149 3.57 17.38 15.78
CA TRP A 149 4.50 17.10 14.68
C TRP A 149 4.13 17.81 13.37
N ALA A 150 2.83 17.98 13.11
CA ALA A 150 2.34 18.58 11.87
C ALA A 150 2.37 20.11 11.89
N ILE A 151 2.69 20.71 13.04
CA ILE A 151 2.79 22.15 13.17
C ILE A 151 4.20 22.57 12.74
N ASP A 152 4.27 23.28 11.62
CA ASP A 152 5.54 23.79 11.13
C ASP A 152 6.00 24.96 12.03
N PRO A 153 7.16 24.84 12.72
CA PRO A 153 7.65 25.91 13.58
C PRO A 153 8.08 27.17 12.81
N ASP A 154 8.28 27.03 11.50
CA ASP A 154 8.66 28.14 10.63
C ASP A 154 7.84 28.08 9.34
N PRO A 155 6.50 28.26 9.43
CA PRO A 155 5.66 28.16 8.24
C PRO A 155 5.96 29.24 7.24
N PRO A 156 5.76 28.97 5.94
CA PRO A 156 5.96 29.98 4.92
C PRO A 156 5.04 31.18 5.15
N HIS A 157 5.62 32.37 5.08
CA HIS A 157 4.86 33.60 5.20
C HIS A 157 4.33 34.01 3.84
N TYR A 158 3.02 33.98 3.70
CA TYR A 158 2.36 34.53 2.52
C TYR A 158 2.14 36.04 2.75
N THR A 159 2.90 36.84 2.06
CA THR A 159 2.67 38.29 2.09
C THR A 159 1.57 38.64 1.12
N ASP A 160 0.59 39.32 1.63
CA ASP A 160 -0.52 39.85 0.83
C ASP A 160 -0.06 40.95 -0.12
#